data_5eea36a94ef9cf4f8c58c847a1923185
#
_entry.id   5eea36a94ef9cf4f8c58c847a1923185
#
_cell.length_a   1.000
_cell.length_b   1.000
_cell.length_c   1.000
_cell.angle_alpha   90.00
_cell.angle_beta   90.00
_cell.angle_gamma   90.00
#
_symmetry.space_group_name_H-M   'P 1'
#
loop_
_entity.id
_entity.type
_entity.pdbx_description
1 polymer ?
#
loop_
_entity_poly.entity_id
_entity_poly.type
_entity_poly.pdbx_seq_one_letter_code
_entity_poly.pdbx_strand_id
1 'polypeptide(L)'
;MVALFCCLLPAFSITGEHPVLIISSYNPDAGRTSGNISDFMEEFQRLGGTNTIALENMNCKSFSESPLWERRMAELLAKYQGDKSPALIVLIGQEAWAAYLSLEDSICGNTPVVSALSSRNAILLPGDTVDLKTWMPESVDFFTDFPSSPIKAGFVYEYDVEANINMIKQMYPGTKNIAFVSDNSYGGVAMQAYVVKEMQKFPELNLILLDGRVNTIYTICDRLHELPENTAILMGTWRVDMNDGYFMRNATYAMMEAAPTLPTFSLSSVGLGYWAVAGVVPAYRALGKEMARQSYRLLTTSQDSETHMEIIPNETILDGKLVKEKKLNIPGLPQPVKMLNVTPSFYEQYKYHIWSVGAVLLVLLGGLFVSLYFYYHTKKLKDELEVSEGALREAKDRAEESSRLKSAFLANMSHEIRTPL
;
A
#
# COMPACT_ATOMS: atom_id res chain seq x y z
N MET A 1 38.29 56.71 11.15
CA MET A 1 38.93 55.54 11.75
C MET A 1 37.82 54.74 12.37
N VAL A 2 37.21 53.83 11.55
CA VAL A 2 36.07 52.99 11.93
C VAL A 2 36.62 51.56 12.06
N ALA A 3 36.68 51.05 13.28
CA ALA A 3 37.13 49.70 13.55
C ALA A 3 36.05 48.71 13.22
N LEU A 4 36.29 47.86 12.23
CA LEU A 4 35.47 46.72 11.86
C LEU A 4 35.72 45.60 12.88
N PHE A 5 34.75 45.34 13.79
CA PHE A 5 34.77 44.21 14.69
C PHE A 5 34.23 43.01 13.91
N CYS A 6 35.16 42.19 13.36
CA CYS A 6 34.83 40.86 12.84
C CYS A 6 34.60 39.92 14.03
N CYS A 7 33.33 39.66 14.37
CA CYS A 7 32.97 38.53 15.23
C CYS A 7 33.28 37.22 14.49
N LEU A 8 34.46 36.67 14.76
CA LEU A 8 34.77 35.27 14.50
C LEU A 8 33.92 34.40 15.43
N LEU A 9 32.77 33.95 14.94
CA LEU A 9 32.11 32.80 15.52
C LEU A 9 33.05 31.61 15.37
N PRO A 10 33.39 30.87 16.44
CA PRO A 10 34.13 29.65 16.29
C PRO A 10 33.22 28.68 15.51
N ALA A 11 33.58 28.38 14.27
CA ALA A 11 33.08 27.20 13.61
C ALA A 11 33.53 26.01 14.48
N PHE A 12 32.61 25.46 15.26
CA PHE A 12 32.79 24.14 15.86
C PHE A 12 32.91 23.16 14.68
N SER A 13 34.11 22.94 14.23
CA SER A 13 34.47 21.78 13.42
C SER A 13 34.23 20.57 14.31
N ILE A 14 33.12 19.90 14.16
CA ILE A 14 32.93 18.54 14.68
C ILE A 14 33.88 17.69 13.83
N THR A 15 35.10 17.54 14.32
CA THR A 15 36.08 16.60 13.76
C THR A 15 35.51 15.21 14.01
N GLY A 16 35.09 14.52 12.95
CA GLY A 16 34.46 13.22 13.00
C GLY A 16 35.45 12.10 13.36
N GLU A 17 36.03 12.16 14.57
CA GLU A 17 36.94 11.12 15.06
C GLU A 17 36.22 9.81 15.38
N HIS A 18 34.90 9.87 15.71
CA HIS A 18 34.11 8.70 16.07
C HIS A 18 33.09 8.38 14.98
N PRO A 19 33.03 7.13 14.45
CA PRO A 19 32.14 6.76 13.37
C PRO A 19 30.67 6.68 13.83
N VAL A 20 29.75 6.82 12.87
CA VAL A 20 28.39 6.29 12.99
C VAL A 20 28.42 4.83 12.57
N LEU A 21 28.13 3.92 13.51
CA LEU A 21 28.17 2.49 13.27
C LEU A 21 26.76 1.97 12.91
N ILE A 22 26.58 1.54 11.67
CA ILE A 22 25.34 0.89 11.22
C ILE A 22 25.53 -0.62 11.33
N ILE A 23 24.68 -1.29 12.11
CA ILE A 23 24.64 -2.75 12.24
C ILE A 23 23.36 -3.26 11.65
N SER A 24 23.47 -4.05 10.58
CA SER A 24 22.31 -4.64 9.88
C SER A 24 22.13 -6.11 10.27
N SER A 25 20.89 -6.54 10.49
CA SER A 25 20.55 -7.95 10.64
C SER A 25 20.83 -8.77 9.39
N TYR A 26 20.58 -8.17 8.21
CA TYR A 26 20.62 -8.85 6.91
C TYR A 26 21.71 -8.31 6.02
N ASN A 27 22.09 -9.12 5.03
CA ASN A 27 23.01 -8.66 4.00
C ASN A 27 22.55 -7.31 3.41
N PRO A 28 23.42 -6.29 3.35
CA PRO A 28 23.14 -5.00 2.73
C PRO A 28 22.66 -5.09 1.28
N ASP A 29 22.96 -6.16 0.55
CA ASP A 29 22.47 -6.39 -0.82
C ASP A 29 20.96 -6.68 -0.89
N ALA A 30 20.29 -6.97 0.23
CA ALA A 30 18.84 -7.10 0.26
C ALA A 30 18.20 -5.74 -0.02
N GLY A 31 17.45 -5.63 -1.12
CA GLY A 31 16.99 -4.38 -1.71
C GLY A 31 16.32 -3.39 -0.75
N ARG A 32 15.56 -3.86 0.25
CA ARG A 32 14.95 -2.99 1.27
C ARG A 32 15.99 -2.45 2.27
N THR A 33 16.95 -3.28 2.65
CA THR A 33 18.04 -2.90 3.57
C THR A 33 18.97 -1.90 2.90
N SER A 34 19.43 -2.18 1.68
CA SER A 34 20.30 -1.28 0.92
C SER A 34 19.65 0.07 0.65
N GLY A 35 18.34 0.09 0.32
CA GLY A 35 17.60 1.33 0.12
C GLY A 35 17.58 2.21 1.38
N ASN A 36 17.31 1.63 2.55
CA ASN A 36 17.32 2.39 3.80
C ASN A 36 18.73 2.89 4.18
N ILE A 37 19.77 2.08 3.95
CA ILE A 37 21.16 2.50 4.21
C ILE A 37 21.56 3.64 3.26
N SER A 38 21.26 3.52 1.98
CA SER A 38 21.54 4.55 0.98
C SER A 38 20.84 5.87 1.30
N ASP A 39 19.52 5.79 1.59
CA ASP A 39 18.72 6.95 2.00
C ASP A 39 19.25 7.61 3.28
N PHE A 40 19.73 6.78 4.24
CA PHE A 40 20.35 7.27 5.46
C PHE A 40 21.63 8.05 5.15
N MET A 41 22.54 7.47 4.37
CA MET A 41 23.83 8.10 4.03
C MET A 41 23.64 9.42 3.29
N GLU A 42 22.75 9.44 2.29
CA GLU A 42 22.45 10.65 1.52
C GLU A 42 21.89 11.77 2.42
N GLU A 43 20.90 11.45 3.24
CA GLU A 43 20.23 12.44 4.09
C GLU A 43 21.15 12.91 5.23
N PHE A 44 21.94 12.01 5.82
CA PHE A 44 22.89 12.35 6.87
C PHE A 44 23.96 13.34 6.36
N GLN A 45 24.50 13.11 5.16
CA GLN A 45 25.42 14.02 4.51
C GLN A 45 24.74 15.36 4.15
N ARG A 46 23.51 15.33 3.66
CA ARG A 46 22.71 16.52 3.33
C ARG A 46 22.48 17.43 4.56
N LEU A 47 22.32 16.83 5.74
CA LEU A 47 22.15 17.55 7.01
C LEU A 47 23.46 18.14 7.54
N GLY A 48 24.61 17.81 6.95
CA GLY A 48 25.93 18.27 7.39
C GLY A 48 26.63 17.30 8.32
N GLY A 49 26.22 16.03 8.37
CA GLY A 49 26.95 14.99 9.11
C GLY A 49 28.31 14.73 8.48
N THR A 50 29.36 14.81 9.29
CA THR A 50 30.78 14.65 8.88
C THR A 50 31.42 13.36 9.39
N ASN A 51 30.70 12.60 10.24
CA ASN A 51 31.19 11.35 10.79
C ASN A 51 31.37 10.29 9.69
N THR A 52 32.43 9.53 9.76
CA THR A 52 32.60 8.33 8.92
C THR A 52 31.47 7.33 9.24
N ILE A 53 30.89 6.71 8.22
CA ILE A 53 29.91 5.67 8.41
C ILE A 53 30.57 4.30 8.29
N ALA A 54 30.55 3.53 9.36
CA ALA A 54 30.99 2.14 9.38
C ALA A 54 29.77 1.24 9.25
N LEU A 55 29.83 0.26 8.33
CA LEU A 55 28.74 -0.68 8.09
C LEU A 55 29.17 -2.09 8.46
N GLU A 56 28.46 -2.69 9.40
CA GLU A 56 28.62 -4.08 9.83
C GLU A 56 27.35 -4.89 9.58
N ASN A 57 27.51 -6.18 9.38
CA ASN A 57 26.41 -7.08 9.10
C ASN A 57 26.47 -8.33 9.99
N MET A 58 25.38 -8.63 10.65
CA MET A 58 25.25 -9.85 11.44
C MET A 58 25.00 -11.09 10.59
N ASN A 59 24.53 -10.91 9.34
CA ASN A 59 24.21 -11.99 8.41
C ASN A 59 23.29 -13.06 9.02
N CYS A 60 22.24 -12.60 9.70
CA CYS A 60 21.22 -13.48 10.28
C CYS A 60 20.39 -14.12 9.18
N LYS A 61 20.14 -15.43 9.28
CA LYS A 61 19.37 -16.20 8.28
C LYS A 61 18.08 -16.76 8.85
N SER A 62 18.20 -17.58 9.87
CA SER A 62 17.08 -18.28 10.50
C SER A 62 17.13 -18.15 12.00
N PHE A 63 16.03 -18.44 12.66
CA PHE A 63 15.96 -18.44 14.12
C PHE A 63 16.81 -19.56 14.75
N SER A 64 17.13 -20.59 13.97
CA SER A 64 18.05 -21.67 14.41
C SER A 64 19.43 -21.14 14.82
N GLU A 65 19.85 -19.95 14.31
CA GLU A 65 21.12 -19.30 14.65
C GLU A 65 21.02 -18.37 15.88
N SER A 66 19.83 -18.17 16.45
CA SER A 66 19.60 -17.17 17.51
C SER A 66 20.52 -17.28 18.72
N PRO A 67 20.95 -18.47 19.20
CA PRO A 67 21.93 -18.57 20.30
C PRO A 67 23.29 -17.94 19.98
N LEU A 68 23.62 -17.74 18.70
CA LEU A 68 24.89 -17.15 18.28
C LEU A 68 24.81 -15.62 18.15
N TRP A 69 23.65 -15.01 18.13
CA TRP A 69 23.49 -13.61 17.77
C TRP A 69 24.02 -12.64 18.82
N GLU A 70 23.80 -12.95 20.10
CA GLU A 70 24.36 -12.15 21.20
C GLU A 70 25.89 -12.10 21.10
N ARG A 71 26.55 -13.25 20.95
CA ARG A 71 27.97 -13.34 20.78
C ARG A 71 28.48 -12.61 19.54
N ARG A 72 27.79 -12.77 18.38
CA ARG A 72 28.12 -12.02 17.15
C ARG A 72 28.06 -10.51 17.36
N MET A 73 27.00 -10.03 18.05
CA MET A 73 26.87 -8.62 18.37
C MET A 73 28.00 -8.13 19.29
N ALA A 74 28.32 -8.88 20.34
CA ALA A 74 29.44 -8.56 21.23
C ALA A 74 30.77 -8.50 20.47
N GLU A 75 31.06 -9.46 19.60
CA GLU A 75 32.27 -9.51 18.77
C GLU A 75 32.33 -8.31 17.78
N LEU A 76 31.21 -7.90 17.21
CA LEU A 76 31.14 -6.71 16.36
C LEU A 76 31.46 -5.44 17.15
N LEU A 77 30.83 -5.25 18.31
CA LEU A 77 31.03 -4.07 19.13
C LEU A 77 32.45 -4.01 19.71
N ALA A 78 33.08 -5.17 19.99
CA ALA A 78 34.46 -5.24 20.46
C ALA A 78 35.50 -4.62 19.48
N LYS A 79 35.19 -4.59 18.17
CA LYS A 79 36.03 -3.92 17.15
C LYS A 79 36.04 -2.39 17.30
N TYR A 80 35.03 -1.85 17.97
CA TYR A 80 34.76 -0.43 18.09
C TYR A 80 34.88 0.05 19.54
N GLN A 81 36.01 -0.24 20.17
CA GLN A 81 36.33 0.18 21.54
C GLN A 81 37.48 1.22 21.57
N GLY A 82 37.58 1.94 22.68
CA GLY A 82 38.61 2.97 22.88
C GLY A 82 38.45 4.11 21.87
N ASP A 83 39.54 4.43 21.16
CA ASP A 83 39.58 5.53 20.18
C ASP A 83 38.69 5.29 18.95
N LYS A 84 38.23 4.06 18.76
CA LYS A 84 37.31 3.68 17.68
C LYS A 84 35.85 3.64 18.11
N SER A 85 35.51 4.02 19.36
CA SER A 85 34.13 3.95 19.85
C SER A 85 33.22 4.78 18.96
N PRO A 86 32.01 4.27 18.60
CA PRO A 86 31.11 5.01 17.73
C PRO A 86 30.51 6.19 18.46
N ALA A 87 30.31 7.27 17.73
CA ALA A 87 29.53 8.42 18.22
C ALA A 87 28.01 8.08 18.33
N LEU A 88 27.55 7.13 17.49
CA LEU A 88 26.17 6.69 17.43
C LEU A 88 26.10 5.30 16.79
N ILE A 89 25.18 4.45 17.27
CA ILE A 89 24.88 3.14 16.70
C ILE A 89 23.51 3.20 16.02
N VAL A 90 23.41 2.65 14.82
CA VAL A 90 22.15 2.49 14.09
C VAL A 90 21.88 1.00 13.88
N LEU A 91 20.79 0.48 14.46
CA LEU A 91 20.40 -0.91 14.33
C LEU A 91 19.31 -1.04 13.25
N ILE A 92 19.53 -1.90 12.26
CA ILE A 92 18.60 -2.15 11.16
C ILE A 92 18.18 -3.62 11.18
N GLY A 93 16.91 -3.85 11.56
CA GLY A 93 16.29 -5.17 11.60
C GLY A 93 16.15 -5.74 13.01
N GLN A 94 15.27 -6.71 13.11
CA GLN A 94 14.80 -7.25 14.40
C GLN A 94 15.87 -8.07 15.12
N GLU A 95 16.69 -8.82 14.39
CA GLU A 95 17.73 -9.69 14.95
C GLU A 95 18.87 -8.87 15.55
N ALA A 96 19.31 -7.81 14.88
CA ALA A 96 20.33 -6.88 15.42
C ALA A 96 19.80 -6.18 16.66
N TRP A 97 18.54 -5.77 16.64
CA TRP A 97 17.86 -5.15 17.76
C TRP A 97 17.74 -6.10 18.96
N ALA A 98 17.28 -7.35 18.73
CA ALA A 98 17.17 -8.36 19.80
C ALA A 98 18.53 -8.74 20.38
N ALA A 99 19.54 -8.94 19.54
CA ALA A 99 20.89 -9.26 19.99
C ALA A 99 21.51 -8.12 20.82
N TYR A 100 21.28 -6.86 20.41
CA TYR A 100 21.75 -5.70 21.17
C TYR A 100 21.09 -5.59 22.54
N LEU A 101 19.77 -5.83 22.64
CA LEU A 101 19.04 -5.80 23.91
C LEU A 101 19.38 -6.95 24.86
N SER A 102 19.96 -8.05 24.34
CA SER A 102 20.38 -9.20 25.13
C SER A 102 21.79 -9.03 25.73
N LEU A 103 22.55 -7.97 25.32
CA LEU A 103 23.88 -7.71 25.83
C LEU A 103 23.82 -7.13 27.24
N GLU A 104 24.89 -7.42 28.03
CA GLU A 104 25.11 -6.75 29.31
C GLU A 104 25.37 -5.24 29.10
N ASP A 105 24.89 -4.41 30.02
CA ASP A 105 25.11 -2.93 30.01
C ASP A 105 26.57 -2.52 29.89
N SER A 106 27.48 -3.33 30.40
CA SER A 106 28.93 -3.10 30.33
C SER A 106 29.47 -3.10 28.89
N ILE A 107 28.81 -3.79 27.97
CA ILE A 107 29.22 -3.90 26.55
C ILE A 107 28.58 -2.76 25.73
N CYS A 108 27.37 -2.40 26.05
CA CYS A 108 26.60 -1.37 25.33
C CYS A 108 27.13 0.05 25.56
N GLY A 109 27.71 0.33 26.72
CA GLY A 109 28.20 1.66 27.09
C GLY A 109 27.11 2.75 27.04
N ASN A 110 27.51 4.01 26.93
CA ASN A 110 26.62 5.17 26.87
C ASN A 110 26.38 5.69 25.44
N THR A 111 26.79 4.94 24.41
CA THR A 111 26.60 5.36 23.01
C THR A 111 25.12 5.39 22.68
N PRO A 112 24.57 6.52 22.16
CA PRO A 112 23.18 6.58 21.76
C PRO A 112 22.89 5.63 20.62
N VAL A 113 21.71 5.02 20.64
CA VAL A 113 21.27 4.04 19.64
C VAL A 113 19.98 4.49 18.97
N VAL A 114 19.96 4.39 17.65
CA VAL A 114 18.76 4.55 16.80
C VAL A 114 18.42 3.19 16.19
N SER A 115 17.16 2.80 16.22
CA SER A 115 16.72 1.51 15.66
C SER A 115 15.58 1.66 14.67
N ALA A 116 15.55 0.80 13.66
CA ALA A 116 14.42 0.69 12.75
C ALA A 116 14.25 -0.73 12.18
N LEU A 117 13.10 -0.97 11.56
CA LEU A 117 12.70 -2.26 11.03
C LEU A 117 12.56 -3.34 12.11
N SER A 118 12.22 -2.94 13.32
CA SER A 118 11.92 -3.80 14.48
C SER A 118 10.45 -3.70 14.85
N SER A 119 9.94 -4.71 15.57
CA SER A 119 8.58 -4.76 16.09
C SER A 119 8.54 -4.27 17.55
N ARG A 120 7.47 -3.58 17.93
CA ARG A 120 7.19 -3.23 19.33
C ARG A 120 7.13 -4.47 20.22
N ASN A 121 6.43 -5.52 19.73
CA ASN A 121 6.34 -6.79 20.41
C ASN A 121 7.45 -7.73 19.92
N ALA A 122 8.22 -8.21 20.86
CA ALA A 122 9.45 -8.95 20.65
C ALA A 122 9.47 -10.23 21.50
N ILE A 123 10.53 -10.99 21.37
CA ILE A 123 10.90 -12.07 22.28
C ILE A 123 12.35 -11.89 22.71
N LEU A 124 12.66 -12.30 23.92
CA LEU A 124 14.06 -12.42 24.36
C LEU A 124 14.76 -13.55 23.61
N LEU A 125 16.07 -13.44 23.41
CA LEU A 125 16.83 -14.52 22.80
C LEU A 125 16.87 -15.76 23.73
N PRO A 126 16.79 -16.97 23.18
CA PRO A 126 16.81 -18.20 23.99
C PRO A 126 18.21 -18.44 24.57
N GLY A 127 18.25 -19.01 25.76
CA GLY A 127 19.52 -19.52 26.30
C GLY A 127 19.99 -20.78 25.56
N ASP A 128 21.28 -21.12 25.73
CA ASP A 128 21.97 -22.20 25.00
C ASP A 128 21.36 -23.61 25.16
N THR A 129 20.53 -23.83 26.18
CA THR A 129 19.96 -25.16 26.53
C THR A 129 18.55 -25.38 26.00
N VAL A 130 17.99 -24.44 25.27
CA VAL A 130 16.60 -24.48 24.82
C VAL A 130 16.46 -25.23 23.49
N ASP A 131 15.52 -26.14 23.40
CA ASP A 131 15.11 -26.72 22.11
C ASP A 131 14.24 -25.72 21.33
N LEU A 132 14.80 -25.08 20.34
CA LEU A 132 14.15 -24.03 19.56
C LEU A 132 12.87 -24.51 18.82
N LYS A 133 12.75 -25.79 18.51
CA LYS A 133 11.60 -26.36 17.80
C LYS A 133 10.34 -26.39 18.65
N THR A 134 10.51 -26.67 19.94
CA THR A 134 9.42 -26.80 20.91
C THR A 134 9.27 -25.59 21.83
N TRP A 135 10.22 -24.67 21.76
CA TRP A 135 10.24 -23.49 22.61
C TRP A 135 9.08 -22.53 22.30
N MET A 136 8.35 -22.16 23.35
CA MET A 136 7.24 -21.19 23.29
C MET A 136 7.66 -19.94 24.08
N PRO A 137 8.27 -18.93 23.42
CA PRO A 137 8.67 -17.71 24.09
C PRO A 137 7.49 -16.88 24.54
N GLU A 138 7.68 -16.12 25.61
CA GLU A 138 6.75 -15.07 25.99
C GLU A 138 6.97 -13.82 25.12
N SER A 139 5.87 -13.20 24.71
CA SER A 139 5.93 -11.92 24.02
C SER A 139 6.16 -10.80 25.02
N VAL A 140 7.21 -10.01 24.80
CA VAL A 140 7.55 -8.81 25.56
C VAL A 140 7.21 -7.54 24.78
N ASP A 141 6.85 -6.47 25.50
CA ASP A 141 6.59 -5.14 24.92
C ASP A 141 7.80 -4.24 25.17
N PHE A 142 8.38 -3.72 24.10
CA PHE A 142 9.58 -2.89 24.19
C PHE A 142 9.42 -1.67 25.14
N PHE A 143 8.27 -1.02 25.11
CA PHE A 143 8.06 0.21 25.89
C PHE A 143 7.81 -0.06 27.38
N THR A 144 7.13 -1.16 27.70
CA THR A 144 6.79 -1.48 29.09
C THR A 144 7.86 -2.32 29.78
N ASP A 145 8.49 -3.24 29.05
CA ASP A 145 9.38 -4.24 29.64
C ASP A 145 10.86 -3.81 29.60
N PHE A 146 11.19 -2.78 28.78
CA PHE A 146 12.55 -2.22 28.67
C PHE A 146 12.60 -0.69 28.88
N PRO A 147 12.12 -0.17 30.02
CA PRO A 147 12.07 1.28 30.24
C PRO A 147 13.44 1.95 30.28
N SER A 148 14.49 1.21 30.64
CA SER A 148 15.89 1.67 30.70
C SER A 148 16.69 1.34 29.45
N SER A 149 16.03 1.02 28.33
CA SER A 149 16.73 0.65 27.09
C SER A 149 17.73 1.71 26.64
N PRO A 150 18.93 1.32 26.17
CA PRO A 150 19.90 2.21 25.55
C PRO A 150 19.44 2.76 24.20
N ILE A 151 18.38 2.18 23.59
CA ILE A 151 17.84 2.66 22.33
C ILE A 151 17.02 3.93 22.60
N LYS A 152 17.54 5.05 22.12
CA LYS A 152 17.00 6.38 22.42
C LYS A 152 16.03 6.91 21.37
N ALA A 153 16.15 6.45 20.12
CA ALA A 153 15.30 6.90 19.03
C ALA A 153 15.09 5.80 18.00
N GLY A 154 14.15 5.99 17.10
CA GLY A 154 13.91 5.07 16.00
C GLY A 154 12.42 4.84 15.72
N PHE A 155 12.15 3.73 15.04
CA PHE A 155 10.82 3.38 14.52
C PHE A 155 10.54 1.91 14.77
N VAL A 156 9.36 1.62 15.32
CA VAL A 156 8.87 0.26 15.52
C VAL A 156 7.55 0.03 14.79
N TYR A 157 7.36 -1.19 14.32
CA TYR A 157 6.08 -1.66 13.83
C TYR A 157 5.25 -2.21 14.99
N GLU A 158 3.95 -2.01 14.95
CA GLU A 158 3.00 -2.63 15.87
C GLU A 158 2.06 -3.51 15.06
N TYR A 159 2.00 -4.79 15.38
CA TYR A 159 1.07 -5.73 14.75
C TYR A 159 -0.23 -5.75 15.54
N ASP A 160 -1.32 -5.24 14.96
CA ASP A 160 -2.61 -5.21 15.62
C ASP A 160 -3.36 -6.53 15.41
N VAL A 161 -3.06 -7.50 16.25
CA VAL A 161 -3.69 -8.82 16.21
C VAL A 161 -5.18 -8.70 16.54
N GLU A 162 -5.54 -7.91 17.55
CA GLU A 162 -6.92 -7.74 18.00
C GLU A 162 -7.81 -7.14 16.90
N ALA A 163 -7.35 -6.08 16.21
CA ALA A 163 -8.09 -5.51 15.08
C ALA A 163 -8.24 -6.49 13.91
N ASN A 164 -7.19 -7.29 13.62
CA ASN A 164 -7.27 -8.33 12.58
C ASN A 164 -8.28 -9.41 12.94
N ILE A 165 -8.29 -9.94 14.18
CA ILE A 165 -9.25 -10.95 14.62
C ILE A 165 -10.68 -10.40 14.58
N ASN A 166 -10.90 -9.16 15.06
CA ASN A 166 -12.20 -8.51 14.99
C ASN A 166 -12.66 -8.30 13.56
N MET A 167 -11.78 -7.91 12.64
CA MET A 167 -12.05 -7.81 11.22
C MET A 167 -12.44 -9.17 10.62
N ILE A 168 -11.70 -10.24 10.93
CA ILE A 168 -12.01 -11.60 10.49
C ILE A 168 -13.42 -12.01 10.93
N LYS A 169 -13.75 -11.84 12.22
CA LYS A 169 -15.08 -12.17 12.79
C LYS A 169 -16.22 -11.42 12.08
N GLN A 170 -15.99 -10.18 11.68
CA GLN A 170 -16.96 -9.37 10.96
C GLN A 170 -17.11 -9.78 9.51
N MET A 171 -16.00 -10.01 8.81
CA MET A 171 -15.99 -10.37 7.39
C MET A 171 -16.40 -11.82 7.14
N TYR A 172 -16.07 -12.73 8.09
CA TYR A 172 -16.35 -14.15 8.02
C TYR A 172 -17.00 -14.67 9.32
N PRO A 173 -18.29 -14.35 9.56
CA PRO A 173 -18.96 -14.61 10.86
C PRO A 173 -19.01 -16.07 11.28
N GLY A 174 -18.81 -17.03 10.36
CA GLY A 174 -18.76 -18.46 10.66
C GLY A 174 -17.41 -18.95 11.19
N THR A 175 -16.42 -18.09 11.36
CA THR A 175 -15.08 -18.46 11.84
C THR A 175 -15.13 -19.08 13.23
N LYS A 176 -14.53 -20.26 13.37
CA LYS A 176 -14.30 -20.96 14.65
C LYS A 176 -12.81 -21.16 14.93
N ASN A 177 -12.00 -21.16 13.88
CA ASN A 177 -10.57 -21.39 13.98
C ASN A 177 -9.79 -20.27 13.30
N ILE A 178 -8.68 -19.89 13.91
CA ILE A 178 -7.66 -19.03 13.30
C ILE A 178 -6.42 -19.89 13.08
N ALA A 179 -6.05 -20.10 11.82
CA ALA A 179 -4.80 -20.77 11.46
C ALA A 179 -3.73 -19.70 11.24
N PHE A 180 -2.81 -19.58 12.19
CA PHE A 180 -1.72 -18.61 12.09
C PHE A 180 -0.49 -19.24 11.45
N VAL A 181 0.01 -18.62 10.38
CA VAL A 181 1.20 -19.07 9.64
C VAL A 181 2.39 -18.19 10.02
N SER A 182 3.44 -18.82 10.54
CA SER A 182 4.72 -18.15 10.84
C SER A 182 5.90 -18.98 10.34
N ASP A 183 7.01 -18.33 10.04
CA ASP A 183 8.23 -18.97 9.55
C ASP A 183 9.30 -19.13 10.64
N ASN A 184 10.44 -19.76 10.29
CA ASN A 184 11.60 -19.94 11.16
C ASN A 184 12.54 -18.71 11.15
N SER A 185 11.98 -17.50 11.11
CA SER A 185 12.72 -16.24 11.34
C SER A 185 12.43 -15.69 12.74
N TYR A 186 13.27 -14.80 13.24
CA TYR A 186 12.99 -14.10 14.51
C TYR A 186 11.62 -13.42 14.47
N GLY A 187 11.34 -12.68 13.39
CA GLY A 187 10.06 -12.01 13.22
C GLY A 187 8.86 -12.97 13.21
N GLY A 188 9.00 -14.14 12.59
CA GLY A 188 7.96 -15.19 12.59
C GLY A 188 7.68 -15.72 13.97
N VAL A 189 8.73 -16.05 14.74
CA VAL A 189 8.61 -16.55 16.12
C VAL A 189 8.06 -15.49 17.08
N ALA A 190 8.53 -14.24 16.96
CA ALA A 190 8.03 -13.13 17.76
C ALA A 190 6.55 -12.81 17.48
N MET A 191 6.14 -12.78 16.21
CA MET A 191 4.73 -12.65 15.84
C MET A 191 3.87 -13.81 16.39
N GLN A 192 4.37 -15.05 16.32
CA GLN A 192 3.66 -16.20 16.85
C GLN A 192 3.44 -16.06 18.36
N ALA A 193 4.48 -15.70 19.13
CA ALA A 193 4.38 -15.48 20.57
C ALA A 193 3.33 -14.39 20.88
N TYR A 194 3.33 -13.32 20.12
CA TYR A 194 2.36 -12.22 20.29
C TYR A 194 0.94 -12.64 19.93
N VAL A 195 0.75 -13.37 18.84
CA VAL A 195 -0.57 -13.93 18.47
C VAL A 195 -1.09 -14.86 19.55
N VAL A 196 -0.26 -15.75 20.10
CA VAL A 196 -0.67 -16.65 21.20
C VAL A 196 -1.13 -15.86 22.43
N LYS A 197 -0.43 -14.77 22.78
CA LYS A 197 -0.81 -13.86 23.88
C LYS A 197 -2.15 -13.17 23.61
N GLU A 198 -2.31 -12.58 22.43
CA GLU A 198 -3.51 -11.83 22.06
C GLU A 198 -4.76 -12.72 21.89
N MET A 199 -4.58 -13.93 21.39
CA MET A 199 -5.68 -14.90 21.24
C MET A 199 -6.34 -15.33 22.57
N GLN A 200 -5.69 -15.09 23.71
CA GLN A 200 -6.31 -15.29 25.03
C GLN A 200 -7.54 -14.38 25.24
N LYS A 201 -7.64 -13.27 24.51
CA LYS A 201 -8.81 -12.37 24.52
C LYS A 201 -10.02 -12.94 23.75
N PHE A 202 -9.83 -14.01 22.97
CA PHE A 202 -10.83 -14.62 22.10
C PHE A 202 -11.02 -16.10 22.42
N PRO A 203 -11.50 -16.45 23.65
CA PRO A 203 -11.60 -17.85 24.09
C PRO A 203 -12.60 -18.68 23.27
N GLU A 204 -13.48 -18.04 22.48
CA GLU A 204 -14.42 -18.68 21.58
C GLU A 204 -13.79 -19.19 20.27
N LEU A 205 -12.55 -18.78 19.96
CA LEU A 205 -11.82 -19.16 18.76
C LEU A 205 -10.67 -20.11 19.08
N ASN A 206 -10.52 -21.17 18.28
CA ASN A 206 -9.39 -22.05 18.38
C ASN A 206 -8.20 -21.51 17.57
N LEU A 207 -7.01 -21.46 18.16
CA LEU A 207 -5.78 -21.13 17.47
C LEU A 207 -5.07 -22.39 16.96
N ILE A 208 -4.81 -22.46 15.66
CA ILE A 208 -4.03 -23.51 15.00
C ILE A 208 -2.72 -22.90 14.56
N LEU A 209 -1.59 -23.35 15.14
CA LEU A 209 -0.27 -22.85 14.77
C LEU A 209 0.30 -23.65 13.60
N LEU A 210 0.66 -22.94 12.53
CA LEU A 210 1.35 -23.48 11.37
C LEU A 210 2.78 -22.89 11.37
N ASP A 211 3.62 -23.51 12.19
CA ASP A 211 4.94 -23.02 12.59
C ASP A 211 6.05 -23.55 11.67
N GLY A 212 6.79 -22.65 11.03
CA GLY A 212 7.91 -22.97 10.14
C GLY A 212 9.16 -23.53 10.83
N ARG A 213 9.23 -23.49 12.18
CA ARG A 213 10.30 -24.17 12.93
C ARG A 213 10.20 -25.68 12.90
N VAL A 214 8.99 -26.20 12.66
CA VAL A 214 8.70 -27.65 12.64
C VAL A 214 8.06 -28.13 11.34
N ASN A 215 7.87 -27.23 10.37
CA ASN A 215 7.31 -27.56 9.07
C ASN A 215 8.23 -27.09 7.93
N THR A 216 8.25 -27.88 6.85
CA THR A 216 8.74 -27.47 5.54
C THR A 216 7.62 -26.82 4.74
N ILE A 217 7.96 -26.24 3.56
CA ILE A 217 6.94 -25.75 2.63
C ILE A 217 5.95 -26.83 2.20
N TYR A 218 6.39 -28.07 2.10
CA TYR A 218 5.54 -29.21 1.70
C TYR A 218 4.58 -29.60 2.82
N THR A 219 5.10 -29.86 4.02
CA THR A 219 4.28 -30.26 5.17
C THR A 219 3.30 -29.16 5.59
N ILE A 220 3.64 -27.88 5.40
CA ILE A 220 2.72 -26.78 5.67
C ILE A 220 1.55 -26.76 4.67
N CYS A 221 1.79 -27.08 3.39
CA CYS A 221 0.72 -27.21 2.39
C CYS A 221 -0.23 -28.37 2.73
N ASP A 222 0.30 -29.51 3.16
CA ASP A 222 -0.53 -30.63 3.60
C ASP A 222 -1.43 -30.23 4.78
N ARG A 223 -0.86 -29.56 5.80
CA ARG A 223 -1.62 -29.07 6.96
C ARG A 223 -2.65 -28.01 6.61
N LEU A 224 -2.36 -27.14 5.63
CA LEU A 224 -3.33 -26.15 5.14
C LEU A 224 -4.52 -26.82 4.44
N HIS A 225 -4.25 -27.89 3.70
CA HIS A 225 -5.30 -28.66 3.02
C HIS A 225 -6.25 -29.38 4.00
N GLU A 226 -5.73 -29.76 5.18
CA GLU A 226 -6.48 -30.48 6.23
C GLU A 226 -7.27 -29.53 7.16
N LEU A 227 -7.18 -28.19 6.97
CA LEU A 227 -7.87 -27.23 7.82
C LEU A 227 -9.40 -27.35 7.71
N PRO A 228 -10.13 -27.22 8.85
CA PRO A 228 -11.60 -27.22 8.85
C PRO A 228 -12.17 -26.06 8.01
N GLU A 229 -13.35 -26.25 7.39
CA GLU A 229 -14.01 -25.27 6.52
C GLU A 229 -14.28 -23.90 7.19
N ASN A 230 -14.50 -23.85 8.49
CA ASN A 230 -14.76 -22.62 9.25
C ASN A 230 -13.47 -22.01 9.84
N THR A 231 -12.37 -22.14 9.13
CA THR A 231 -11.07 -21.57 9.48
C THR A 231 -10.80 -20.33 8.66
N ALA A 232 -10.31 -19.27 9.30
CA ALA A 232 -9.65 -18.16 8.63
C ALA A 232 -8.14 -18.29 8.79
N ILE A 233 -7.39 -18.10 7.71
CA ILE A 233 -5.93 -18.11 7.74
C ILE A 233 -5.44 -16.69 8.05
N LEU A 234 -4.61 -16.53 9.08
CA LEU A 234 -3.92 -15.29 9.39
C LEU A 234 -2.44 -15.45 9.03
N MET A 235 -2.01 -14.81 7.97
CA MET A 235 -0.65 -14.89 7.46
C MET A 235 0.26 -13.91 8.21
N GLY A 236 1.23 -14.43 8.93
CA GLY A 236 2.35 -13.67 9.47
C GLY A 236 3.43 -13.48 8.42
N THR A 237 4.34 -14.44 8.30
CA THR A 237 5.42 -14.42 7.30
C THR A 237 5.81 -15.84 6.91
N TRP A 238 6.39 -16.01 5.71
CA TRP A 238 6.97 -17.28 5.27
C TRP A 238 8.16 -17.03 4.36
N ARG A 239 9.35 -17.10 4.91
CA ARG A 239 10.61 -16.92 4.20
C ARG A 239 11.61 -18.01 4.47
N VAL A 240 11.58 -18.60 5.66
CA VAL A 240 12.53 -19.61 6.13
C VAL A 240 11.76 -20.74 6.77
N ASP A 241 12.04 -21.99 6.41
CA ASP A 241 11.43 -23.18 7.00
C ASP A 241 12.35 -23.90 7.99
N MET A 242 11.90 -25.07 8.49
CA MET A 242 12.64 -25.86 9.46
C MET A 242 14.02 -26.37 9.00
N ASN A 243 14.29 -26.35 7.71
CA ASN A 243 15.56 -26.76 7.10
C ASN A 243 16.46 -25.56 6.77
N ASP A 244 16.12 -24.36 7.30
CA ASP A 244 16.79 -23.10 6.98
C ASP A 244 16.77 -22.76 5.48
N GLY A 245 15.85 -23.39 4.74
CA GLY A 245 15.59 -23.10 3.33
C GLY A 245 14.96 -21.73 3.19
N TYR A 246 15.55 -20.88 2.33
CA TYR A 246 15.03 -19.54 2.08
C TYR A 246 14.10 -19.53 0.89
N PHE A 247 12.88 -19.05 1.08
CA PHE A 247 11.84 -19.01 0.07
C PHE A 247 11.58 -17.58 -0.42
N MET A 248 11.40 -17.46 -1.71
CA MET A 248 10.96 -16.21 -2.31
C MET A 248 9.45 -16.03 -2.13
N ARG A 249 8.98 -14.80 -2.41
CA ARG A 249 7.57 -14.40 -2.25
C ARG A 249 6.57 -15.32 -2.96
N ASN A 250 6.97 -15.99 -4.05
CA ASN A 250 6.13 -16.92 -4.80
C ASN A 250 5.80 -18.21 -4.05
N ALA A 251 6.59 -18.64 -3.07
CA ALA A 251 6.29 -19.82 -2.26
C ALA A 251 4.95 -19.71 -1.52
N THR A 252 4.56 -18.50 -1.11
CA THR A 252 3.27 -18.25 -0.44
C THR A 252 2.06 -18.46 -1.34
N TYR A 253 2.22 -18.39 -2.66
CA TYR A 253 1.14 -18.75 -3.59
C TYR A 253 0.82 -20.24 -3.52
N ALA A 254 1.83 -21.10 -3.53
CA ALA A 254 1.62 -22.55 -3.39
C ALA A 254 0.89 -22.90 -2.10
N MET A 255 1.21 -22.19 -1.00
CA MET A 255 0.50 -22.36 0.27
C MET A 255 -0.99 -21.98 0.16
N MET A 256 -1.32 -20.93 -0.55
CA MET A 256 -2.71 -20.48 -0.73
C MET A 256 -3.50 -21.39 -1.68
N GLU A 257 -2.82 -21.99 -2.66
CA GLU A 257 -3.40 -23.00 -3.53
C GLU A 257 -3.75 -24.30 -2.78
N ALA A 258 -3.10 -24.59 -1.67
CA ALA A 258 -3.43 -25.75 -0.81
C ALA A 258 -4.76 -25.57 -0.06
N ALA A 259 -5.21 -24.34 0.19
CA ALA A 259 -6.47 -24.05 0.88
C ALA A 259 -7.28 -22.95 0.15
N PRO A 260 -7.68 -23.15 -1.11
CA PRO A 260 -8.23 -22.10 -1.98
C PRO A 260 -9.59 -21.56 -1.54
N THR A 261 -10.34 -22.34 -0.76
CA THR A 261 -11.69 -21.98 -0.27
C THR A 261 -11.63 -21.12 0.99
N LEU A 262 -10.57 -21.23 1.79
CA LEU A 262 -10.46 -20.51 3.04
C LEU A 262 -10.07 -19.04 2.81
N PRO A 263 -10.68 -18.09 3.54
CA PRO A 263 -10.26 -16.69 3.47
C PRO A 263 -8.91 -16.51 4.18
N THR A 264 -7.98 -15.83 3.51
CA THR A 264 -6.67 -15.54 4.06
C THR A 264 -6.53 -14.05 4.33
N PHE A 265 -6.19 -13.71 5.56
CA PHE A 265 -5.92 -12.36 6.03
C PHE A 265 -4.43 -12.18 6.30
N SER A 266 -3.95 -10.95 6.33
CA SER A 266 -2.54 -10.68 6.53
C SER A 266 -2.28 -9.83 7.77
N LEU A 267 -1.35 -10.27 8.63
CA LEU A 267 -0.89 -9.51 9.78
C LEU A 267 0.31 -8.60 9.43
N SER A 268 1.08 -8.97 8.39
CA SER A 268 2.34 -8.30 8.03
C SER A 268 2.40 -7.76 6.60
N SER A 269 1.29 -7.57 5.93
CA SER A 269 1.14 -7.18 4.52
C SER A 269 1.51 -8.25 3.47
N VAL A 270 1.94 -9.43 3.87
CA VAL A 270 2.23 -10.54 2.94
C VAL A 270 0.94 -10.96 2.25
N GLY A 271 0.96 -10.97 0.91
CA GLY A 271 -0.18 -11.39 0.08
C GLY A 271 -1.24 -10.33 -0.21
N LEU A 272 -1.20 -9.16 0.42
CA LEU A 272 -2.14 -8.07 0.11
C LEU A 272 -1.98 -7.61 -1.35
N GLY A 273 -3.12 -7.48 -2.04
CA GLY A 273 -3.18 -7.18 -3.48
C GLY A 273 -2.94 -8.39 -4.40
N TYR A 274 -2.75 -9.58 -3.85
CA TYR A 274 -2.53 -10.82 -4.59
C TYR A 274 -3.51 -11.92 -4.18
N TRP A 275 -3.38 -12.45 -2.97
CA TRP A 275 -4.18 -13.58 -2.48
C TRP A 275 -4.76 -13.36 -1.07
N ALA A 276 -4.27 -12.36 -0.31
CA ALA A 276 -4.84 -12.00 0.99
C ALA A 276 -6.05 -11.06 0.79
N VAL A 277 -7.17 -11.40 1.45
CA VAL A 277 -8.44 -10.69 1.34
C VAL A 277 -8.37 -9.31 1.98
N ALA A 278 -7.75 -9.25 3.15
CA ALA A 278 -7.64 -8.03 3.95
C ALA A 278 -6.53 -8.13 4.99
N GLY A 279 -6.19 -7.01 5.61
CA GLY A 279 -5.30 -6.95 6.75
C GLY A 279 -5.29 -5.57 7.40
N VAL A 280 -5.12 -5.54 8.72
CA VAL A 280 -4.71 -4.35 9.47
C VAL A 280 -3.21 -4.50 9.68
N VAL A 281 -2.43 -3.72 8.95
CA VAL A 281 -0.97 -3.92 8.81
C VAL A 281 -0.22 -2.62 9.01
N PRO A 282 1.03 -2.65 9.48
CA PRO A 282 1.85 -1.45 9.53
C PRO A 282 2.00 -0.79 8.15
N ALA A 283 1.90 0.53 8.10
CA ALA A 283 2.10 1.32 6.88
C ALA A 283 3.60 1.35 6.51
N TYR A 284 4.11 0.22 6.01
CA TYR A 284 5.52 0.04 5.69
C TYR A 284 6.02 1.07 4.67
N ARG A 285 7.08 1.78 5.04
CA ARG A 285 7.76 2.77 4.20
C ARG A 285 9.27 2.69 4.35
N ALA A 286 10.00 3.37 3.48
CA ALA A 286 11.42 3.59 3.67
C ALA A 286 11.65 4.55 4.86
N LEU A 287 12.56 4.20 5.75
CA LEU A 287 12.84 4.93 7.00
C LEU A 287 14.25 5.54 7.02
N GLY A 288 15.07 5.31 5.99
CA GLY A 288 16.47 5.73 5.95
C GLY A 288 16.66 7.23 6.22
N LYS A 289 15.90 8.08 5.54
CA LYS A 289 15.98 9.55 5.74
C LYS A 289 15.53 9.98 7.14
N GLU A 290 14.50 9.35 7.66
CA GLU A 290 13.97 9.67 8.99
C GLU A 290 14.93 9.23 10.09
N MET A 291 15.55 8.04 9.96
CA MET A 291 16.63 7.59 10.84
C MET A 291 17.82 8.55 10.81
N ALA A 292 18.23 9.02 9.64
CA ALA A 292 19.32 9.99 9.52
C ALA A 292 19.02 11.30 10.26
N ARG A 293 17.78 11.80 10.17
CA ARG A 293 17.35 13.01 10.90
C ARG A 293 17.39 12.83 12.41
N GLN A 294 16.91 11.70 12.93
CA GLN A 294 16.98 11.39 14.35
C GLN A 294 18.42 11.23 14.79
N SER A 295 19.24 10.51 14.02
CA SER A 295 20.67 10.33 14.29
C SER A 295 21.43 11.67 14.34
N TYR A 296 21.19 12.54 13.36
CA TYR A 296 21.81 13.86 13.31
C TYR A 296 21.41 14.72 14.52
N ARG A 297 20.14 14.70 14.93
CA ARG A 297 19.69 15.40 16.14
C ARG A 297 20.40 14.91 17.39
N LEU A 298 20.49 13.59 17.59
CA LEU A 298 21.19 13.00 18.74
C LEU A 298 22.68 13.38 18.80
N LEU A 299 23.32 13.57 17.65
CA LEU A 299 24.72 13.97 17.57
C LEU A 299 24.95 15.48 17.79
N THR A 300 23.96 16.32 17.42
CA THR A 300 24.14 17.79 17.41
C THR A 300 23.46 18.51 18.56
N THR A 301 22.46 17.89 19.18
CA THR A 301 21.70 18.49 20.29
C THR A 301 22.20 17.92 21.61
N SER A 302 22.80 18.75 22.45
CA SER A 302 23.22 18.35 23.80
C SER A 302 21.97 18.12 24.64
N GLN A 303 21.70 16.86 24.94
CA GLN A 303 20.81 16.32 25.98
C GLN A 303 19.44 16.94 26.16
N ASP A 304 18.42 16.21 25.65
CA ASP A 304 17.33 15.88 26.55
C ASP A 304 16.86 14.45 26.24
N SER A 305 16.81 13.67 27.30
CA SER A 305 16.76 12.21 27.31
C SER A 305 15.36 11.63 27.03
N GLU A 306 14.51 12.31 26.28
CA GLU A 306 13.27 11.72 25.82
C GLU A 306 13.53 10.71 24.72
N THR A 307 13.06 9.48 24.94
CA THR A 307 13.08 8.43 23.93
C THR A 307 12.15 8.82 22.78
N HIS A 308 12.71 9.03 21.58
CA HIS A 308 11.96 9.39 20.39
C HIS A 308 11.64 8.17 19.51
N MET A 309 11.21 7.07 20.16
CA MET A 309 10.73 5.90 19.45
C MET A 309 9.31 6.16 18.92
N GLU A 310 9.16 6.11 17.60
CA GLU A 310 7.89 6.32 16.93
C GLU A 310 7.27 4.98 16.52
N ILE A 311 5.97 4.81 16.79
CA ILE A 311 5.21 3.67 16.29
C ILE A 311 4.72 4.00 14.88
N ILE A 312 5.06 3.15 13.91
CA ILE A 312 4.53 3.26 12.54
C ILE A 312 3.03 2.93 12.59
N PRO A 313 2.15 3.84 12.16
CA PRO A 313 0.72 3.62 12.21
C PRO A 313 0.28 2.45 11.36
N ASN A 314 -0.80 1.78 11.76
CA ASN A 314 -1.43 0.74 10.97
C ASN A 314 -2.39 1.33 9.93
N GLU A 315 -2.54 0.65 8.81
CA GLU A 315 -3.55 0.91 7.79
C GLU A 315 -4.40 -0.35 7.56
N THR A 316 -5.70 -0.14 7.31
CA THR A 316 -6.61 -1.23 6.94
C THR A 316 -6.64 -1.34 5.42
N ILE A 317 -6.29 -2.52 4.90
CA ILE A 317 -6.25 -2.79 3.46
C ILE A 317 -7.21 -3.93 3.13
N LEU A 318 -8.05 -3.76 2.09
CA LEU A 318 -8.94 -4.79 1.57
C LEU A 318 -8.70 -5.00 0.07
N ASP A 319 -8.82 -6.24 -0.37
CA ASP A 319 -8.86 -6.60 -1.79
C ASP A 319 -10.32 -6.71 -2.26
N GLY A 320 -10.78 -5.71 -3.02
CA GLY A 320 -12.18 -5.63 -3.45
C GLY A 320 -12.61 -6.77 -4.38
N LYS A 321 -11.67 -7.36 -5.13
CA LYS A 321 -11.95 -8.52 -5.99
C LYS A 321 -12.13 -9.77 -5.14
N LEU A 322 -11.20 -10.08 -4.24
CA LEU A 322 -11.23 -11.28 -3.40
C LEU A 322 -12.41 -11.27 -2.41
N VAL A 323 -12.75 -10.10 -1.85
CA VAL A 323 -13.94 -9.96 -0.98
C VAL A 323 -15.20 -10.38 -1.70
N LYS A 324 -15.38 -9.96 -2.97
CA LYS A 324 -16.53 -10.37 -3.79
C LYS A 324 -16.50 -11.86 -4.16
N GLU A 325 -15.35 -12.37 -4.60
CA GLU A 325 -15.17 -13.77 -4.98
C GLU A 325 -15.47 -14.73 -3.83
N LYS A 326 -14.99 -14.41 -2.65
CA LYS A 326 -15.20 -15.23 -1.44
C LYS A 326 -16.50 -14.91 -0.69
N LYS A 327 -17.33 -13.98 -1.23
CA LYS A 327 -18.62 -13.58 -0.64
C LYS A 327 -18.51 -13.13 0.82
N LEU A 328 -17.47 -12.39 1.14
CA LEU A 328 -17.23 -11.90 2.49
C LEU A 328 -18.00 -10.60 2.75
N ASN A 329 -18.40 -10.40 3.99
CA ASN A 329 -19.03 -9.16 4.41
C ASN A 329 -18.01 -8.01 4.42
N ILE A 330 -18.45 -6.78 4.10
CA ILE A 330 -17.69 -5.55 4.31
C ILE A 330 -18.46 -4.74 5.35
N PRO A 331 -18.26 -5.00 6.63
CA PRO A 331 -18.94 -4.22 7.68
C PRO A 331 -18.22 -2.90 7.91
N GLY A 332 -18.74 -2.10 8.83
CA GLY A 332 -18.16 -0.82 9.23
C GLY A 332 -16.76 -0.95 9.84
N LEU A 333 -15.77 -1.18 8.99
CA LEU A 333 -14.36 -1.26 9.38
C LEU A 333 -13.85 0.12 9.82
N PRO A 334 -12.85 0.17 10.71
CA PRO A 334 -12.21 1.41 11.09
C PRO A 334 -11.72 2.16 9.85
N GLN A 335 -12.09 3.41 9.72
CA GLN A 335 -11.64 4.28 8.62
C GLN A 335 -10.27 4.90 8.96
N PRO A 336 -9.38 5.12 7.99
CA PRO A 336 -9.56 4.94 6.54
C PRO A 336 -9.25 3.52 6.07
N VAL A 337 -10.03 3.00 5.12
CA VAL A 337 -9.82 1.71 4.47
C VAL A 337 -9.25 1.92 3.08
N LYS A 338 -8.11 1.31 2.79
CA LYS A 338 -7.48 1.30 1.47
C LYS A 338 -7.95 0.10 0.66
N MET A 339 -8.67 0.35 -0.41
CA MET A 339 -9.16 -0.72 -1.30
C MET A 339 -8.14 -1.00 -2.41
N LEU A 340 -7.74 -2.25 -2.55
CA LEU A 340 -6.93 -2.77 -3.67
C LEU A 340 -7.83 -3.53 -4.66
N ASN A 341 -7.36 -3.69 -5.90
CA ASN A 341 -8.01 -4.50 -6.94
C ASN A 341 -9.52 -4.24 -7.07
N VAL A 342 -9.93 -2.97 -6.92
CA VAL A 342 -11.33 -2.59 -7.11
C VAL A 342 -11.69 -2.80 -8.57
N THR A 343 -12.64 -3.70 -8.84
CA THR A 343 -13.19 -3.83 -10.19
C THR A 343 -13.94 -2.55 -10.51
N PRO A 344 -13.54 -1.79 -11.54
CA PRO A 344 -14.23 -0.56 -11.91
C PRO A 344 -15.69 -0.88 -12.21
N SER A 345 -16.60 0.02 -11.87
CA SER A 345 -18.01 -0.11 -12.23
C SER A 345 -18.14 -0.15 -13.76
N PHE A 346 -19.22 -0.76 -14.27
CA PHE A 346 -19.50 -0.79 -15.71
C PHE A 346 -19.42 0.62 -16.32
N TYR A 347 -19.94 1.62 -15.60
CA TYR A 347 -19.88 3.01 -16.02
C TYR A 347 -18.41 3.53 -16.09
N GLU A 348 -17.58 3.28 -15.08
CA GLU A 348 -16.19 3.72 -15.07
C GLU A 348 -15.36 3.06 -16.19
N GLN A 349 -15.61 1.77 -16.41
CA GLN A 349 -14.90 1.01 -17.46
C GLN A 349 -15.27 1.47 -18.86
N TYR A 350 -16.56 1.82 -19.10
CA TYR A 350 -17.08 2.15 -20.43
C TYR A 350 -17.48 3.62 -20.60
N LYS A 351 -17.20 4.51 -19.65
CA LYS A 351 -17.63 5.90 -19.67
C LYS A 351 -17.35 6.62 -20.97
N TYR A 352 -16.16 6.46 -21.53
CA TYR A 352 -15.81 7.09 -22.81
C TYR A 352 -16.60 6.51 -24.00
N HIS A 353 -16.87 5.22 -24.00
CA HIS A 353 -17.72 4.58 -25.01
C HIS A 353 -19.16 5.03 -24.87
N ILE A 354 -19.69 5.12 -23.66
CA ILE A 354 -21.07 5.60 -23.40
C ILE A 354 -21.20 7.05 -23.87
N TRP A 355 -20.25 7.92 -23.54
CA TRP A 355 -20.26 9.31 -23.99
C TRP A 355 -20.10 9.44 -25.50
N SER A 356 -19.24 8.65 -26.15
CA SER A 356 -19.07 8.66 -27.59
C SER A 356 -20.33 8.21 -28.34
N VAL A 357 -20.97 7.12 -27.88
CA VAL A 357 -22.26 6.65 -28.42
C VAL A 357 -23.34 7.71 -28.21
N GLY A 358 -23.42 8.32 -27.03
CA GLY A 358 -24.35 9.42 -26.73
C GLY A 358 -24.17 10.62 -27.66
N ALA A 359 -22.91 11.02 -27.91
CA ALA A 359 -22.60 12.11 -28.84
C ALA A 359 -23.02 11.79 -30.29
N VAL A 360 -22.75 10.59 -30.77
CA VAL A 360 -23.20 10.14 -32.12
C VAL A 360 -24.72 10.15 -32.22
N LEU A 361 -25.43 9.64 -31.21
CA LEU A 361 -26.91 9.66 -31.18
C LEU A 361 -27.45 11.09 -31.21
N LEU A 362 -26.85 12.02 -30.46
CA LEU A 362 -27.24 13.43 -30.49
C LEU A 362 -27.08 14.05 -31.88
N VAL A 363 -25.98 13.77 -32.56
CA VAL A 363 -25.73 14.24 -33.93
C VAL A 363 -26.76 13.67 -34.90
N LEU A 364 -27.06 12.37 -34.80
CA LEU A 364 -28.08 11.72 -35.65
C LEU A 364 -29.47 12.27 -35.38
N LEU A 365 -29.84 12.48 -34.12
CA LEU A 365 -31.15 13.10 -33.76
C LEU A 365 -31.24 14.55 -34.26
N GLY A 366 -30.16 15.33 -34.12
CA GLY A 366 -30.06 16.67 -34.68
C GLY A 366 -30.18 16.67 -36.19
N GLY A 367 -29.51 15.77 -36.89
CA GLY A 367 -29.63 15.59 -38.34
C GLY A 367 -31.06 15.20 -38.78
N LEU A 368 -31.68 14.30 -38.03
CA LEU A 368 -33.08 13.91 -38.26
C LEU A 368 -34.03 15.11 -38.09
N PHE A 369 -33.82 15.90 -37.03
CA PHE A 369 -34.66 17.09 -36.77
C PHE A 369 -34.54 18.14 -37.88
N VAL A 370 -33.30 18.41 -38.32
CA VAL A 370 -33.04 19.31 -39.48
C VAL A 370 -33.65 18.75 -40.73
N SER A 371 -33.54 17.46 -41.00
CA SER A 371 -34.17 16.80 -42.20
C SER A 371 -35.68 16.94 -42.17
N LEU A 372 -36.31 16.68 -41.04
CA LEU A 372 -37.79 16.84 -40.88
C LEU A 372 -38.22 18.29 -41.06
N TYR A 373 -37.44 19.24 -40.48
CA TYR A 373 -37.71 20.67 -40.66
C TYR A 373 -37.66 21.06 -42.13
N PHE A 374 -36.65 20.70 -42.89
CA PHE A 374 -36.57 20.97 -44.33
C PHE A 374 -37.63 20.25 -45.11
N TYR A 375 -37.99 19.01 -44.75
CA TYR A 375 -39.08 18.30 -45.39
C TYR A 375 -40.42 19.03 -45.25
N TYR A 376 -40.81 19.46 -44.05
CA TYR A 376 -42.01 20.24 -43.80
C TYR A 376 -41.99 21.60 -44.44
N HIS A 377 -40.86 22.27 -44.42
CA HIS A 377 -40.69 23.59 -45.06
C HIS A 377 -40.81 23.49 -46.57
N THR A 378 -40.17 22.50 -47.22
CA THR A 378 -40.23 22.29 -48.66
C THR A 378 -41.63 21.89 -49.07
N LYS A 379 -42.30 21.01 -48.30
CA LYS A 379 -43.73 20.67 -48.57
C LYS A 379 -44.62 21.88 -48.52
N LYS A 380 -44.50 22.74 -47.53
CA LYS A 380 -45.27 23.99 -47.43
C LYS A 380 -45.03 24.90 -48.61
N LEU A 381 -43.77 25.10 -49.01
CA LEU A 381 -43.43 25.91 -50.17
C LEU A 381 -44.02 25.33 -51.47
N LYS A 382 -44.02 23.98 -51.62
CA LYS A 382 -44.61 23.33 -52.78
C LYS A 382 -46.12 23.58 -52.82
N ASP A 383 -46.81 23.42 -51.68
CA ASP A 383 -48.27 23.69 -51.59
C ASP A 383 -48.59 25.17 -51.91
N GLU A 384 -47.79 26.11 -51.42
CA GLU A 384 -47.94 27.53 -51.74
C GLU A 384 -47.65 27.82 -53.22
N LEU A 385 -46.70 27.14 -53.84
CA LEU A 385 -46.38 27.26 -55.24
C LEU A 385 -47.51 26.74 -56.12
N GLU A 386 -48.09 25.56 -55.80
CA GLU A 386 -49.24 24.97 -56.52
C GLU A 386 -50.47 25.93 -56.48
N VAL A 387 -50.73 26.53 -55.33
CA VAL A 387 -51.81 27.54 -55.20
C VAL A 387 -51.52 28.76 -56.05
N SER A 388 -50.27 29.26 -56.03
CA SER A 388 -49.85 30.43 -56.85
C SER A 388 -49.89 30.14 -58.33
N GLU A 389 -49.43 28.93 -58.76
CA GLU A 389 -49.50 28.50 -60.17
C GLU A 389 -50.99 28.38 -60.64
N GLY A 390 -51.86 27.82 -59.77
CA GLY A 390 -53.29 27.77 -60.03
C GLY A 390 -53.91 29.19 -60.25
N ALA A 391 -53.60 30.11 -59.35
CA ALA A 391 -54.05 31.48 -59.44
C ALA A 391 -53.50 32.20 -60.70
N LEU A 392 -52.23 31.96 -61.02
CA LEU A 392 -51.60 32.50 -62.23
C LEU A 392 -52.28 31.97 -63.52
N ARG A 393 -52.59 30.69 -63.54
CA ARG A 393 -53.27 30.02 -64.65
C ARG A 393 -54.66 30.60 -64.88
N GLU A 394 -55.44 30.72 -63.79
CA GLU A 394 -56.76 31.40 -63.87
C GLU A 394 -56.67 32.86 -64.35
N ALA A 395 -55.67 33.62 -63.85
CA ALA A 395 -55.50 35.00 -64.30
C ALA A 395 -55.09 35.07 -65.77
N LYS A 396 -54.28 34.15 -66.25
CA LYS A 396 -53.93 34.01 -67.68
C LYS A 396 -55.13 33.67 -68.53
N ASP A 397 -55.92 32.63 -68.12
CA ASP A 397 -57.09 32.26 -68.84
C ASP A 397 -58.08 33.41 -68.92
N ARG A 398 -58.34 34.14 -67.84
CA ARG A 398 -59.21 35.38 -67.88
C ARG A 398 -58.67 36.46 -68.79
N ALA A 399 -57.30 36.65 -68.79
CA ALA A 399 -56.67 37.64 -69.67
C ALA A 399 -56.79 37.24 -71.16
N GLU A 400 -56.58 35.93 -71.48
CA GLU A 400 -56.79 35.41 -72.85
C GLU A 400 -58.25 35.50 -73.30
N GLU A 401 -59.21 35.19 -72.44
CA GLU A 401 -60.66 35.32 -72.73
C GLU A 401 -60.99 36.81 -72.94
N SER A 402 -60.53 37.70 -72.09
CA SER A 402 -60.74 39.15 -72.25
C SER A 402 -60.11 39.65 -73.55
N SER A 403 -58.92 39.18 -73.93
CA SER A 403 -58.28 39.54 -75.22
C SER A 403 -59.08 39.00 -76.42
N ARG A 404 -59.60 37.82 -76.34
CA ARG A 404 -60.44 37.16 -77.36
C ARG A 404 -61.75 37.93 -77.52
N LEU A 405 -62.44 38.31 -76.41
CA LEU A 405 -63.60 39.08 -76.41
C LEU A 405 -63.39 40.52 -77.03
N LYS A 406 -62.27 41.15 -76.65
CA LYS A 406 -61.84 42.45 -77.26
C LYS A 406 -61.60 42.31 -78.76
N SER A 407 -60.92 41.22 -79.17
CA SER A 407 -60.68 41.04 -80.62
C SER A 407 -61.98 40.71 -81.39
N ALA A 408 -62.87 39.96 -80.80
CA ALA A 408 -64.17 39.66 -81.35
C ALA A 408 -65.03 40.93 -81.45
N PHE A 409 -64.98 41.72 -80.32
CA PHE A 409 -65.69 43.04 -80.32
C PHE A 409 -65.14 44.00 -81.36
N LEU A 410 -63.85 44.12 -81.50
CA LEU A 410 -63.22 44.94 -82.55
C LEU A 410 -63.48 44.43 -83.96
N ALA A 411 -63.58 43.12 -84.15
CA ALA A 411 -63.93 42.53 -85.44
C ALA A 411 -65.39 42.81 -85.78
N ASN A 412 -66.36 42.66 -84.80
CA ASN A 412 -67.72 43.00 -85.02
C ASN A 412 -67.97 44.47 -85.25
N MET A 413 -67.29 45.37 -84.45
CA MET A 413 -67.35 46.80 -84.66
C MET A 413 -66.75 47.18 -86.03
N SER A 414 -65.72 46.56 -86.47
CA SER A 414 -65.12 46.77 -87.80
C SER A 414 -66.02 46.33 -88.93
N HIS A 415 -66.84 45.31 -88.64
CA HIS A 415 -67.84 44.88 -89.63
C HIS A 415 -69.08 45.76 -89.69
N GLU A 416 -69.53 46.24 -88.51
CA GLU A 416 -70.66 47.18 -88.44
C GLU A 416 -70.34 48.58 -88.99
N ILE A 417 -69.05 49.03 -88.85
CA ILE A 417 -68.64 50.36 -89.41
C ILE A 417 -68.40 50.28 -90.92
N ARG A 418 -68.30 49.04 -91.52
CA ARG A 418 -68.07 48.86 -92.95
C ARG A 418 -69.37 48.71 -93.79
N THR A 419 -70.51 48.80 -93.18
CA THR A 419 -71.80 48.77 -93.90
C THR A 419 -72.56 50.09 -93.74
N PRO A 420 -72.17 51.05 -94.47
CA PRO A 420 -73.22 52.04 -94.90
C PRO A 420 -73.26 52.04 -96.41
N LEU A 421 -74.48 51.91 -96.90
CA LEU A 421 -75.01 52.21 -98.21
C LEU A 421 -75.00 51.13 -99.23
#